data_2fd8c477cd82c7962c88e1860d0b0d1c
#
_entry.id   2fd8c477cd82c7962c88e1860d0b0d1c
#
_cell.length_a   1.000
_cell.length_b   1.000
_cell.length_c   1.000
_cell.angle_alpha   90.00
_cell.angle_beta   90.00
_cell.angle_gamma   90.00
#
_symmetry.space_group_name_H-M   'P 1'
#
loop_
_entity.id
_entity.type
_entity.pdbx_description
1 polymer ?
#
loop_
_entity_poly.entity_id
_entity_poly.type
_entity_poly.pdbx_seq_one_letter_code
_entity_poly.pdbx_strand_id
1 'polypeptide(L)'
;MEIMYKVAIVIPTCNAGREFANLLAEIARQSLPIACKLVIDSASTDGTADAAREYGWQVRSISMAEFSHGGTRQMAVELLPDDIEIVVFLTQDVRLPDRYSLEKLVGAFADNQDNDQEAHVAAAYGRQIPHEGASIYAAVDREFNYPAVSRIKSMADSRELGIKTTFLSDSFAAYRVQDLVAIGGFPKINICEDMYVAGKLLLAGKHIAYVAEAEARHSHEPKLEDMWHRYREMGRFQRQNPWIKESFGSAGGEGMKLLRYQVGRIYKEKCIAGVLKLLAFDIVKFAAYKLG
;
A
#
# COMPACT_ATOMS: atom_id res chain seq x y z
N MET A 1 -0.70 17.32 -19.00
CA MET A 1 -1.08 16.06 -19.64
C MET A 1 -2.50 15.72 -19.19
N GLU A 2 -3.43 15.62 -20.11
CA GLU A 2 -4.82 15.33 -19.76
C GLU A 2 -4.91 13.82 -19.41
N ILE A 3 -5.22 13.49 -18.17
CA ILE A 3 -5.42 12.08 -17.76
C ILE A 3 -6.78 11.67 -18.29
N MET A 4 -6.79 10.80 -19.30
CA MET A 4 -8.01 10.32 -19.97
C MET A 4 -8.66 9.10 -19.32
N TYR A 5 -8.09 8.53 -18.23
CA TYR A 5 -8.63 7.33 -17.59
C TYR A 5 -9.86 7.62 -16.73
N LYS A 6 -10.84 6.71 -16.77
CA LYS A 6 -11.94 6.67 -15.78
C LYS A 6 -11.44 6.04 -14.50
N VAL A 7 -11.35 6.85 -13.45
CA VAL A 7 -10.73 6.48 -12.17
C VAL A 7 -11.77 6.30 -11.08
N ALA A 8 -11.68 5.17 -10.35
CA ALA A 8 -12.39 4.95 -9.10
C ALA A 8 -11.44 5.10 -7.91
N ILE A 9 -11.97 5.57 -6.77
CA ILE A 9 -11.29 5.51 -5.48
C ILE A 9 -12.07 4.57 -4.56
N VAL A 10 -11.34 3.67 -3.90
CA VAL A 10 -11.88 2.71 -2.94
C VAL A 10 -11.18 2.87 -1.59
N ILE A 11 -11.96 2.95 -0.51
CA ILE A 11 -11.45 3.02 0.86
C ILE A 11 -12.14 1.95 1.71
N PRO A 12 -11.45 0.86 2.09
CA PRO A 12 -11.92 -0.02 3.15
C PRO A 12 -11.89 0.69 4.50
N THR A 13 -12.97 0.62 5.28
CA THR A 13 -13.08 1.32 6.57
C THR A 13 -13.55 0.40 7.69
N CYS A 14 -13.10 0.70 8.91
CA CYS A 14 -13.61 0.17 10.15
C CYS A 14 -13.33 1.16 11.27
N ASN A 15 -14.37 1.80 11.83
CA ASN A 15 -14.24 2.80 12.89
C ASN A 15 -13.10 3.81 12.60
N ALA A 16 -13.20 4.50 11.47
CA ALA A 16 -12.14 5.40 10.98
C ALA A 16 -11.99 6.70 11.79
N GLY A 17 -12.97 6.99 12.66
CA GLY A 17 -12.91 8.13 13.53
C GLY A 17 -13.16 9.47 12.84
N ARG A 18 -12.97 10.55 13.60
CA ARG A 18 -13.23 11.92 13.12
C ARG A 18 -12.27 12.37 12.01
N GLU A 19 -11.05 11.84 11.98
CA GLU A 19 -10.04 12.19 10.98
C GLU A 19 -10.40 11.72 9.56
N PHE A 20 -11.33 10.77 9.43
CA PHE A 20 -11.78 10.29 8.14
C PHE A 20 -12.44 11.40 7.29
N ALA A 21 -13.22 12.29 7.90
CA ALA A 21 -13.81 13.43 7.20
C ALA A 21 -12.74 14.35 6.58
N ASN A 22 -11.56 14.47 7.21
CA ASN A 22 -10.45 15.23 6.65
C ASN A 22 -9.90 14.58 5.38
N LEU A 23 -9.74 13.25 5.35
CA LEU A 23 -9.34 12.51 4.14
C LEU A 23 -10.36 12.70 3.02
N LEU A 24 -11.66 12.59 3.30
CA LEU A 24 -12.71 12.79 2.30
C LEU A 24 -12.68 14.21 1.71
N ALA A 25 -12.45 15.23 2.55
CA ALA A 25 -12.29 16.62 2.13
C ALA A 25 -11.01 16.84 1.31
N GLU A 26 -9.92 16.16 1.63
CA GLU A 26 -8.68 16.20 0.84
C GLU A 26 -8.85 15.56 -0.54
N ILE A 27 -9.56 14.43 -0.61
CA ILE A 27 -9.88 13.77 -1.88
C ILE A 27 -10.78 14.67 -2.74
N ALA A 28 -11.76 15.35 -2.15
CA ALA A 28 -12.63 16.28 -2.89
C ALA A 28 -11.88 17.47 -3.51
N ARG A 29 -10.69 17.80 -3.00
CA ARG A 29 -9.82 18.89 -3.53
C ARG A 29 -8.74 18.42 -4.49
N GLN A 30 -8.64 17.13 -4.76
CA GLN A 30 -7.66 16.62 -5.73
C GLN A 30 -7.97 17.12 -7.14
N SER A 31 -6.93 17.33 -7.94
CA SER A 31 -7.02 17.76 -9.34
C SER A 31 -7.55 16.68 -10.28
N LEU A 32 -7.37 15.40 -9.89
CA LEU A 32 -7.80 14.27 -10.69
C LEU A 32 -9.32 14.13 -10.69
N PRO A 33 -9.98 14.07 -11.85
CA PRO A 33 -11.40 13.73 -11.96
C PRO A 33 -11.65 12.30 -11.47
N ILE A 34 -12.62 12.11 -10.56
CA ILE A 34 -12.95 10.82 -9.97
C ILE A 34 -14.34 10.42 -10.45
N ALA A 35 -14.42 9.32 -11.22
CA ALA A 35 -15.67 8.81 -11.80
C ALA A 35 -16.49 8.00 -10.78
N CYS A 36 -15.85 7.27 -9.88
CA CYS A 36 -16.51 6.46 -8.85
C CYS A 36 -15.81 6.61 -7.50
N LYS A 37 -16.59 6.76 -6.43
CA LYS A 37 -16.12 6.85 -5.04
C LYS A 37 -16.84 5.78 -4.21
N LEU A 38 -16.10 4.79 -3.70
CA LEU A 38 -16.65 3.64 -2.98
C LEU A 38 -15.96 3.43 -1.64
N VAL A 39 -16.74 3.32 -0.59
CA VAL A 39 -16.32 2.86 0.74
C VAL A 39 -16.85 1.45 0.97
N ILE A 40 -15.99 0.54 1.40
CA ILE A 40 -16.40 -0.76 1.95
C ILE A 40 -16.24 -0.68 3.46
N ASP A 41 -17.37 -0.53 4.15
CA ASP A 41 -17.41 -0.32 5.59
C ASP A 41 -17.61 -1.63 6.35
N SER A 42 -16.67 -1.98 7.22
CA SER A 42 -16.66 -3.21 8.00
C SER A 42 -17.32 -2.97 9.38
N ALA A 43 -18.65 -2.80 9.37
CA ALA A 43 -19.51 -2.66 10.57
C ALA A 43 -19.05 -1.54 11.52
N SER A 44 -18.70 -0.37 11.01
CA SER A 44 -18.39 0.80 11.84
C SER A 44 -19.58 1.25 12.67
N THR A 45 -19.31 1.69 13.89
CA THR A 45 -20.32 2.18 14.85
C THR A 45 -20.09 3.64 15.27
N ASP A 46 -19.09 4.30 14.71
CA ASP A 46 -18.61 5.63 15.08
C ASP A 46 -19.06 6.75 14.10
N GLY A 47 -19.98 6.45 13.17
CA GLY A 47 -20.44 7.40 12.15
C GLY A 47 -19.58 7.44 10.89
N THR A 48 -18.56 6.57 10.74
CA THR A 48 -17.70 6.52 9.54
C THR A 48 -18.48 6.38 8.24
N ALA A 49 -19.46 5.45 8.20
CA ALA A 49 -20.27 5.21 7.01
C ALA A 49 -21.16 6.42 6.65
N ASP A 50 -21.68 7.13 7.65
CA ASP A 50 -22.54 8.31 7.44
C ASP A 50 -21.70 9.49 6.93
N ALA A 51 -20.51 9.70 7.50
CA ALA A 51 -19.57 10.70 7.00
C ALA A 51 -19.23 10.47 5.52
N ALA A 52 -19.00 9.21 5.08
CA ALA A 52 -18.76 8.91 3.68
C ALA A 52 -19.97 9.29 2.78
N ARG A 53 -21.19 8.96 3.21
CA ARG A 53 -22.42 9.31 2.45
C ARG A 53 -22.60 10.82 2.32
N GLU A 54 -22.33 11.59 3.38
CA GLU A 54 -22.42 13.06 3.37
C GLU A 54 -21.45 13.68 2.35
N TYR A 55 -20.28 13.06 2.12
CA TYR A 55 -19.33 13.47 1.06
C TYR A 55 -19.66 12.89 -0.33
N GLY A 56 -20.82 12.25 -0.51
CA GLY A 56 -21.28 11.71 -1.79
C GLY A 56 -20.60 10.42 -2.22
N TRP A 57 -20.11 9.62 -1.27
CA TRP A 57 -19.55 8.30 -1.54
C TRP A 57 -20.64 7.22 -1.53
N GLN A 58 -20.48 6.24 -2.42
CA GLN A 58 -21.20 4.98 -2.28
C GLN A 58 -20.61 4.19 -1.09
N VAL A 59 -21.50 3.60 -0.28
CA VAL A 59 -21.06 2.83 0.90
C VAL A 59 -21.66 1.43 0.83
N ARG A 60 -20.79 0.42 0.80
CA ARG A 60 -21.14 -0.97 0.97
C ARG A 60 -20.75 -1.42 2.38
N SER A 61 -21.70 -1.74 3.22
CA SER A 61 -21.44 -2.29 4.54
C SER A 61 -21.32 -3.82 4.49
N ILE A 62 -20.33 -4.33 5.22
CA ILE A 62 -20.07 -5.77 5.43
C ILE A 62 -19.93 -6.04 6.93
N SER A 63 -20.12 -7.29 7.33
CA SER A 63 -19.82 -7.70 8.70
C SER A 63 -18.32 -7.91 8.92
N MET A 64 -17.85 -7.85 10.17
CA MET A 64 -16.46 -8.17 10.52
C MET A 64 -16.07 -9.60 10.14
N ALA A 65 -17.02 -10.53 10.08
CA ALA A 65 -16.76 -11.92 9.67
C ALA A 65 -16.48 -12.05 8.15
N GLU A 66 -16.97 -11.11 7.34
CA GLU A 66 -16.73 -11.05 5.90
C GLU A 66 -15.42 -10.35 5.57
N PHE A 67 -14.89 -9.57 6.52
CA PHE A 67 -13.69 -8.77 6.29
C PHE A 67 -12.45 -9.65 6.11
N SER A 68 -11.69 -9.31 5.09
CA SER A 68 -10.26 -9.61 4.96
C SER A 68 -9.64 -8.56 4.04
N HIS A 69 -8.38 -8.21 4.24
CA HIS A 69 -7.78 -7.14 3.44
C HIS A 69 -7.88 -7.38 1.94
N GLY A 70 -7.53 -8.57 1.47
CA GLY A 70 -7.65 -8.91 0.06
C GLY A 70 -9.10 -9.13 -0.40
N GLY A 71 -9.91 -9.87 0.37
CA GLY A 71 -11.30 -10.13 0.00
C GLY A 71 -12.16 -8.87 -0.08
N THR A 72 -11.94 -7.91 0.83
CA THR A 72 -12.63 -6.62 0.81
C THR A 72 -12.26 -5.78 -0.42
N ARG A 73 -10.96 -5.79 -0.82
CA ARG A 73 -10.52 -5.12 -2.05
C ARG A 73 -11.05 -5.81 -3.30
N GLN A 74 -11.08 -7.15 -3.31
CA GLN A 74 -11.67 -7.91 -4.41
C GLN A 74 -13.15 -7.59 -4.58
N MET A 75 -13.92 -7.60 -3.50
CA MET A 75 -15.34 -7.20 -3.51
C MET A 75 -15.52 -5.78 -4.07
N ALA A 76 -14.63 -4.86 -3.69
CA ALA A 76 -14.70 -3.51 -4.21
C ALA A 76 -14.48 -3.47 -5.73
N VAL A 77 -13.51 -4.21 -6.26
CA VAL A 77 -13.26 -4.31 -7.72
C VAL A 77 -14.51 -4.85 -8.43
N GLU A 78 -15.17 -5.87 -7.88
CA GLU A 78 -16.37 -6.48 -8.43
C GLU A 78 -17.61 -5.56 -8.42
N LEU A 79 -17.61 -4.52 -7.57
CA LEU A 79 -18.67 -3.52 -7.46
C LEU A 79 -18.43 -2.28 -8.32
N LEU A 80 -17.26 -2.14 -8.94
CA LEU A 80 -16.97 -1.00 -9.82
C LEU A 80 -17.81 -1.05 -11.09
N PRO A 81 -18.20 0.11 -11.66
CA PRO A 81 -18.72 0.17 -13.02
C PRO A 81 -17.75 -0.43 -14.04
N ASP A 82 -18.28 -1.09 -15.06
CA ASP A 82 -17.49 -1.81 -16.10
C ASP A 82 -16.56 -0.89 -16.90
N ASP A 83 -16.82 0.40 -16.92
CA ASP A 83 -16.04 1.40 -17.65
C ASP A 83 -14.91 2.05 -16.81
N ILE A 84 -14.69 1.59 -15.57
CA ILE A 84 -13.56 2.02 -14.76
C ILE A 84 -12.28 1.34 -15.23
N GLU A 85 -11.28 2.15 -15.57
CA GLU A 85 -9.99 1.68 -16.11
C GLU A 85 -8.93 1.56 -15.01
N ILE A 86 -8.94 2.51 -14.05
CA ILE A 86 -7.98 2.56 -12.94
C ILE A 86 -8.74 2.58 -11.61
N VAL A 87 -8.35 1.72 -10.68
CA VAL A 87 -8.81 1.77 -9.29
C VAL A 87 -7.68 2.21 -8.37
N VAL A 88 -7.94 3.24 -7.56
CA VAL A 88 -7.03 3.71 -6.51
C VAL A 88 -7.53 3.20 -5.17
N PHE A 89 -6.69 2.49 -4.43
CA PHE A 89 -6.92 2.12 -3.04
C PHE A 89 -6.21 3.09 -2.09
N LEU A 90 -6.94 3.50 -1.06
CA LEU A 90 -6.42 4.25 0.08
C LEU A 90 -6.81 3.54 1.37
N THR A 91 -5.98 3.60 2.41
CA THR A 91 -6.42 3.28 3.77
C THR A 91 -7.09 4.49 4.41
N GLN A 92 -7.96 4.23 5.38
CA GLN A 92 -8.81 5.25 6.03
C GLN A 92 -8.05 6.35 6.78
N ASP A 93 -6.77 6.13 7.07
CA ASP A 93 -5.88 6.97 7.87
C ASP A 93 -4.79 7.69 7.06
N VAL A 94 -4.86 7.58 5.74
CA VAL A 94 -3.98 8.33 4.82
C VAL A 94 -4.38 9.81 4.82
N ARG A 95 -3.39 10.70 4.64
CA ARG A 95 -3.59 12.13 4.36
C ARG A 95 -2.90 12.48 3.06
N LEU A 96 -3.54 13.29 2.25
CA LEU A 96 -3.03 13.74 0.95
C LEU A 96 -2.55 15.21 1.06
N PRO A 97 -1.25 15.44 1.26
CA PRO A 97 -0.71 16.78 1.52
C PRO A 97 -0.79 17.71 0.30
N ASP A 98 -0.83 17.14 -0.90
CA ASP A 98 -0.82 17.85 -2.17
C ASP A 98 -2.09 17.54 -2.97
N ARG A 99 -2.68 18.58 -3.57
CA ARG A 99 -3.85 18.43 -4.46
C ARG A 99 -3.57 17.62 -5.73
N TYR A 100 -2.32 17.36 -6.04
CA TYR A 100 -1.87 16.62 -7.22
C TYR A 100 -1.42 15.18 -6.90
N SER A 101 -1.55 14.74 -5.64
CA SER A 101 -1.07 13.40 -5.21
C SER A 101 -1.70 12.27 -6.03
N LEU A 102 -3.02 12.31 -6.26
CA LEU A 102 -3.71 11.29 -7.06
C LEU A 102 -3.38 11.39 -8.55
N GLU A 103 -3.29 12.62 -9.09
CA GLU A 103 -2.93 12.85 -10.50
C GLU A 103 -1.52 12.32 -10.79
N LYS A 104 -0.55 12.60 -9.92
CA LYS A 104 0.81 12.09 -10.04
C LYS A 104 0.86 10.56 -10.00
N LEU A 105 0.07 9.94 -9.11
CA LEU A 105 0.00 8.48 -9.01
C LEU A 105 -0.57 7.85 -10.29
N VAL A 106 -1.71 8.37 -10.76
CA VAL A 106 -2.39 7.85 -11.95
C VAL A 106 -1.62 8.19 -13.22
N GLY A 107 -0.84 9.26 -13.23
CA GLY A 107 0.06 9.60 -14.33
C GLY A 107 1.09 8.53 -14.69
N ALA A 108 1.40 7.61 -13.76
CA ALA A 108 2.28 6.47 -14.02
C ALA A 108 1.74 5.47 -15.06
N PHE A 109 0.44 5.49 -15.34
CA PHE A 109 -0.20 4.62 -16.34
C PHE A 109 -0.21 5.20 -17.75
N ALA A 110 0.21 6.47 -17.93
CA ALA A 110 0.34 7.04 -19.26
C ALA A 110 1.46 6.31 -20.02
N ASP A 111 1.13 5.85 -21.23
CA ASP A 111 2.09 5.18 -22.10
C ASP A 111 3.23 6.14 -22.44
N ASN A 112 4.43 5.83 -21.99
CA ASN A 112 5.63 6.53 -22.38
C ASN A 112 6.00 6.12 -23.80
N GLN A 113 5.50 6.86 -24.80
CA GLN A 113 5.76 6.62 -26.23
C GLN A 113 7.22 6.88 -26.64
N ASP A 114 8.08 7.33 -25.73
CA ASP A 114 9.44 7.80 -26.05
C ASP A 114 10.56 6.74 -25.92
N ASN A 115 10.27 5.50 -25.50
CA ASN A 115 11.27 4.43 -25.45
C ASN A 115 10.75 3.15 -26.10
N ASP A 116 11.56 2.54 -26.95
CA ASP A 116 11.33 1.29 -27.72
C ASP A 116 10.97 0.02 -26.91
N GLN A 117 10.71 0.15 -25.62
CA GLN A 117 10.11 -0.86 -24.75
C GLN A 117 8.97 -0.21 -23.96
N GLU A 118 7.76 -0.36 -24.47
CA GLU A 118 6.52 0.01 -23.78
C GLU A 118 6.42 -0.73 -22.46
N ALA A 119 6.84 -0.07 -21.37
CA ALA A 119 6.65 -0.58 -20.03
C ALA A 119 5.17 -0.51 -19.67
N HIS A 120 4.42 -1.60 -19.91
CA HIS A 120 3.01 -1.68 -19.53
C HIS A 120 2.87 -1.69 -18.00
N VAL A 121 2.66 -0.51 -17.40
CA VAL A 121 2.44 -0.34 -15.96
C VAL A 121 1.04 -0.83 -15.60
N ALA A 122 0.96 -1.92 -14.82
CA ALA A 122 -0.29 -2.51 -14.35
C ALA A 122 -0.67 -2.08 -12.92
N ALA A 123 0.32 -1.68 -12.12
CA ALA A 123 0.10 -1.13 -10.79
C ALA A 123 1.09 0.00 -10.50
N ALA A 124 0.66 0.97 -9.69
CA ALA A 124 1.50 2.06 -9.20
C ALA A 124 1.27 2.27 -7.70
N TYR A 125 2.30 2.71 -6.97
CA TYR A 125 2.14 3.11 -5.58
C TYR A 125 2.95 4.37 -5.29
N GLY A 126 2.39 5.21 -4.41
CA GLY A 126 2.96 6.48 -4.04
C GLY A 126 3.92 6.38 -2.84
N ARG A 127 4.62 7.47 -2.62
CA ARG A 127 5.54 7.67 -1.50
C ARG A 127 4.77 7.93 -0.22
N GLN A 128 4.95 7.05 0.77
CA GLN A 128 4.43 7.28 2.09
C GLN A 128 5.46 8.05 2.93
N ILE A 129 5.06 9.22 3.40
CA ILE A 129 5.83 10.03 4.35
C ILE A 129 5.19 9.96 5.73
N PRO A 130 5.97 10.10 6.82
CA PRO A 130 5.41 10.06 8.18
C PRO A 130 4.38 11.15 8.43
N HIS A 131 3.41 10.89 9.31
CA HIS A 131 2.55 11.95 9.85
C HIS A 131 3.39 12.98 10.62
N GLU A 132 2.89 14.20 10.72
CA GLU A 132 3.52 15.25 11.54
C GLU A 132 3.57 14.80 13.01
N GLY A 133 4.72 14.95 13.65
CA GLY A 133 4.92 14.50 15.02
C GLY A 133 5.11 12.99 15.20
N ALA A 134 5.17 12.19 14.12
CA ALA A 134 5.49 10.77 14.22
C ALA A 134 6.84 10.53 14.90
N SER A 135 6.93 9.48 15.72
CA SER A 135 8.21 9.12 16.34
C SER A 135 9.24 8.68 15.29
N ILE A 136 10.52 8.72 15.65
CA ILE A 136 11.59 8.22 14.79
C ILE A 136 11.38 6.75 14.39
N TYR A 137 10.74 5.94 15.25
CA TYR A 137 10.46 4.53 14.96
C TYR A 137 9.39 4.36 13.88
N ALA A 138 8.40 5.26 13.84
CA ALA A 138 7.39 5.28 12.79
C ALA A 138 7.93 5.87 11.48
N ALA A 139 8.86 6.82 11.57
CA ALA A 139 9.44 7.52 10.43
C ALA A 139 10.48 6.67 9.68
N VAL A 140 11.37 5.99 10.38
CA VAL A 140 12.55 5.33 9.79
C VAL A 140 12.17 4.19 8.83
N ASP A 141 11.07 3.47 9.10
CA ASP A 141 10.57 2.42 8.19
C ASP A 141 10.04 3.03 6.89
N ARG A 142 9.43 4.23 6.95
CA ARG A 142 8.96 4.96 5.76
C ARG A 142 10.14 5.48 4.95
N GLU A 143 11.11 6.13 5.60
CA GLU A 143 12.32 6.64 4.95
C GLU A 143 13.06 5.53 4.16
N PHE A 144 13.18 4.33 4.73
CA PHE A 144 13.85 3.20 4.10
C PHE A 144 13.07 2.61 2.92
N ASN A 145 11.75 2.49 3.05
CA ASN A 145 10.92 1.80 2.05
C ASN A 145 10.45 2.71 0.93
N TYR A 146 10.44 4.03 1.14
CA TYR A 146 9.92 5.01 0.21
C TYR A 146 10.94 6.11 -0.11
N PRO A 147 12.00 5.77 -0.88
CA PRO A 147 13.04 6.74 -1.27
C PRO A 147 12.45 7.88 -2.13
N ALA A 148 13.20 8.98 -2.25
CA ALA A 148 12.75 10.16 -3.00
C ALA A 148 12.96 10.04 -4.53
N VAL A 149 13.19 8.84 -5.04
CA VAL A 149 13.45 8.58 -6.47
C VAL A 149 12.47 7.56 -6.99
N SER A 150 11.71 7.92 -8.01
CA SER A 150 10.76 7.05 -8.70
C SER A 150 11.46 5.91 -9.43
N ARG A 151 10.79 4.76 -9.57
CA ARG A 151 11.30 3.59 -10.28
C ARG A 151 10.16 2.77 -10.88
N ILE A 152 10.33 2.33 -12.11
CA ILE A 152 9.50 1.28 -12.70
C ILE A 152 10.22 -0.05 -12.46
N LYS A 153 9.49 -1.04 -11.94
CA LYS A 153 9.97 -2.37 -11.61
C LYS A 153 9.38 -3.40 -12.57
N SER A 154 10.22 -4.33 -13.00
CA SER A 154 9.87 -5.48 -13.83
C SER A 154 10.36 -6.79 -13.18
N MET A 155 10.06 -7.92 -13.76
CA MET A 155 10.60 -9.20 -13.31
C MET A 155 12.14 -9.25 -13.37
N ALA A 156 12.77 -8.54 -14.30
CA ALA A 156 14.23 -8.46 -14.42
C ALA A 156 14.91 -7.87 -13.18
N ASP A 157 14.21 -6.95 -12.48
CA ASP A 157 14.71 -6.30 -11.25
C ASP A 157 14.82 -7.27 -10.07
N SER A 158 14.23 -8.47 -10.14
CA SER A 158 14.29 -9.46 -9.07
C SER A 158 15.72 -9.90 -8.72
N ARG A 159 16.66 -9.81 -9.66
CA ARG A 159 18.08 -10.11 -9.43
C ARG A 159 18.76 -9.09 -8.51
N GLU A 160 18.36 -7.82 -8.59
CA GLU A 160 18.90 -6.71 -7.80
C GLU A 160 18.13 -6.49 -6.51
N LEU A 161 16.80 -6.38 -6.64
CA LEU A 161 15.91 -6.01 -5.54
C LEU A 161 15.45 -7.20 -4.70
N GLY A 162 15.59 -8.42 -5.20
CA GLY A 162 15.07 -9.60 -4.52
C GLY A 162 13.56 -9.46 -4.27
N ILE A 163 13.11 -9.87 -3.08
CA ILE A 163 11.70 -9.78 -2.68
C ILE A 163 11.15 -8.33 -2.71
N LYS A 164 12.00 -7.31 -2.63
CA LYS A 164 11.57 -5.91 -2.75
C LYS A 164 11.02 -5.55 -4.12
N THR A 165 11.24 -6.38 -5.13
CA THR A 165 10.60 -6.22 -6.44
C THR A 165 9.07 -6.27 -6.32
N THR A 166 8.54 -7.12 -5.41
CA THR A 166 7.11 -7.25 -5.14
C THR A 166 6.58 -6.22 -4.13
N PHE A 167 7.43 -5.31 -3.63
CA PHE A 167 6.99 -4.30 -2.67
C PHE A 167 6.00 -3.33 -3.34
N LEU A 168 4.82 -3.26 -2.78
CA LEU A 168 3.72 -2.38 -3.11
C LEU A 168 2.94 -2.13 -1.82
N SER A 169 2.18 -1.05 -1.70
CA SER A 169 1.37 -0.81 -0.51
C SER A 169 0.02 -0.19 -0.86
N ASP A 170 -1.03 -0.92 -0.60
CA ASP A 170 -2.43 -0.53 -0.80
C ASP A 170 -2.91 0.61 0.12
N SER A 171 -2.03 1.13 0.96
CA SER A 171 -2.33 2.38 1.67
C SER A 171 -2.39 3.58 0.72
N PHE A 172 -1.65 3.55 -0.39
CA PHE A 172 -1.73 4.52 -1.48
C PHE A 172 -1.23 3.87 -2.77
N ALA A 173 -2.11 3.13 -3.44
CA ALA A 173 -1.79 2.40 -4.67
C ALA A 173 -2.91 2.51 -5.70
N ALA A 174 -2.56 2.33 -6.95
CA ALA A 174 -3.48 2.29 -8.09
C ALA A 174 -3.21 1.06 -8.95
N TYR A 175 -4.24 0.54 -9.58
CA TYR A 175 -4.18 -0.63 -10.43
C TYR A 175 -4.97 -0.42 -11.71
N ARG A 176 -4.43 -0.90 -12.82
CA ARG A 176 -5.20 -1.07 -14.05
C ARG A 176 -6.18 -2.22 -13.84
N VAL A 177 -7.48 -1.95 -13.87
CA VAL A 177 -8.54 -2.92 -13.53
C VAL A 177 -8.45 -4.17 -14.40
N GLN A 178 -8.23 -3.98 -15.71
CA GLN A 178 -8.10 -5.09 -16.65
C GLN A 178 -6.95 -6.05 -16.30
N ASP A 179 -5.78 -5.52 -15.92
CA ASP A 179 -4.62 -6.34 -15.58
C ASP A 179 -4.82 -7.03 -14.23
N LEU A 180 -5.44 -6.35 -13.26
CA LEU A 180 -5.76 -6.92 -11.96
C LEU A 180 -6.74 -8.11 -12.11
N VAL A 181 -7.78 -7.95 -12.92
CA VAL A 181 -8.74 -9.03 -13.22
C VAL A 181 -8.07 -10.18 -13.95
N ALA A 182 -7.20 -9.89 -14.92
CA ALA A 182 -6.50 -10.92 -15.72
C ALA A 182 -5.62 -11.84 -14.88
N ILE A 183 -5.08 -11.38 -13.73
CA ILE A 183 -4.30 -12.24 -12.81
C ILE A 183 -5.14 -12.93 -11.74
N GLY A 184 -6.46 -12.78 -11.77
CA GLY A 184 -7.41 -13.36 -10.81
C GLY A 184 -7.75 -12.47 -9.61
N GLY A 185 -7.36 -11.17 -9.63
CA GLY A 185 -7.69 -10.20 -8.59
C GLY A 185 -6.96 -10.40 -7.27
N PHE A 186 -7.53 -9.85 -6.20
CA PHE A 186 -7.00 -9.98 -4.85
C PHE A 186 -7.39 -11.33 -4.22
N PRO A 187 -6.45 -12.05 -3.58
CA PRO A 187 -6.75 -13.27 -2.85
C PRO A 187 -7.48 -12.94 -1.53
N LYS A 188 -8.32 -13.85 -1.04
CA LYS A 188 -9.00 -13.70 0.26
C LYS A 188 -8.03 -13.99 1.41
N ILE A 189 -7.17 -13.03 1.73
CA ILE A 189 -6.17 -13.11 2.80
C ILE A 189 -6.17 -11.83 3.64
N ASN A 190 -5.63 -11.93 4.86
CA ASN A 190 -5.66 -10.84 5.84
C ASN A 190 -4.38 -9.99 5.86
N ILE A 191 -3.36 -10.35 5.09
CA ILE A 191 -2.10 -9.60 5.03
C ILE A 191 -1.35 -9.92 3.73
N CYS A 192 -0.53 -8.97 3.26
CA CYS A 192 0.32 -9.12 2.08
C CYS A 192 -0.44 -9.38 0.77
N GLU A 193 -1.71 -9.00 0.69
CA GLU A 193 -2.49 -9.06 -0.55
C GLU A 193 -1.87 -8.20 -1.66
N ASP A 194 -1.29 -7.07 -1.29
CA ASP A 194 -0.55 -6.16 -2.15
C ASP A 194 0.72 -6.83 -2.72
N MET A 195 1.51 -7.48 -1.88
CA MET A 195 2.69 -8.26 -2.30
C MET A 195 2.30 -9.42 -3.22
N TYR A 196 1.20 -10.12 -2.90
CA TYR A 196 0.69 -11.22 -3.71
C TYR A 196 0.33 -10.75 -5.12
N VAL A 197 -0.48 -9.69 -5.22
CA VAL A 197 -0.89 -9.10 -6.49
C VAL A 197 0.31 -8.58 -7.27
N ALA A 198 1.21 -7.85 -6.61
CA ALA A 198 2.45 -7.36 -7.22
C ALA A 198 3.29 -8.50 -7.83
N GLY A 199 3.47 -9.59 -7.08
CA GLY A 199 4.19 -10.75 -7.58
C GLY A 199 3.51 -11.41 -8.79
N LYS A 200 2.18 -11.52 -8.78
CA LYS A 200 1.41 -12.07 -9.90
C LYS A 200 1.51 -11.19 -11.16
N LEU A 201 1.41 -9.87 -11.01
CA LEU A 201 1.57 -8.93 -12.13
C LEU A 201 2.96 -9.03 -12.75
N LEU A 202 4.01 -9.05 -11.94
CA LEU A 202 5.38 -9.19 -12.41
C LEU A 202 5.63 -10.50 -13.15
N LEU A 203 5.10 -11.62 -12.63
CA LEU A 203 5.16 -12.93 -13.30
C LEU A 203 4.37 -12.98 -14.61
N ALA A 204 3.32 -12.16 -14.73
CA ALA A 204 2.57 -11.96 -15.97
C ALA A 204 3.27 -11.01 -16.97
N GLY A 205 4.53 -10.61 -16.69
CA GLY A 205 5.31 -9.71 -17.56
C GLY A 205 4.92 -8.23 -17.46
N LYS A 206 4.12 -7.87 -16.45
CA LYS A 206 3.69 -6.48 -16.23
C LYS A 206 4.71 -5.72 -15.40
N HIS A 207 4.58 -4.38 -15.39
CA HIS A 207 5.45 -3.48 -14.63
C HIS A 207 4.70 -2.85 -13.45
N ILE A 208 5.46 -2.50 -12.40
CA ILE A 208 4.96 -1.79 -11.23
C ILE A 208 5.74 -0.49 -11.08
N ALA A 209 5.04 0.63 -11.04
CA ALA A 209 5.66 1.94 -10.84
C ALA A 209 5.65 2.33 -9.35
N TYR A 210 6.79 2.73 -8.84
CA TYR A 210 6.91 3.54 -7.63
C TYR A 210 7.01 5.00 -8.05
N VAL A 211 6.11 5.83 -7.53
CA VAL A 211 5.99 7.26 -7.88
C VAL A 211 6.33 8.10 -6.65
N ALA A 212 7.58 8.54 -6.57
CA ALA A 212 8.08 9.29 -5.41
C ALA A 212 7.43 10.68 -5.26
N GLU A 213 7.01 11.28 -6.36
CA GLU A 213 6.33 12.58 -6.42
C GLU A 213 4.85 12.51 -5.98
N ALA A 214 4.24 11.32 -6.02
CA ALA A 214 2.91 11.07 -5.47
C ALA A 214 3.04 10.81 -3.98
N GLU A 215 2.93 11.83 -3.15
CA GLU A 215 3.11 11.73 -1.71
C GLU A 215 1.77 11.54 -0.97
N ALA A 216 1.81 10.70 0.07
CA ALA A 216 0.75 10.55 1.05
C ALA A 216 1.36 10.41 2.45
N ARG A 217 0.76 11.07 3.47
CA ARG A 217 1.14 10.85 4.87
C ARG A 217 0.48 9.59 5.38
N HIS A 218 1.27 8.68 5.89
CA HIS A 218 0.80 7.44 6.49
C HIS A 218 1.90 6.83 7.37
N SER A 219 1.66 6.74 8.66
CA SER A 219 2.56 6.07 9.60
C SER A 219 1.80 5.62 10.84
N HIS A 220 2.28 4.56 11.47
CA HIS A 220 1.73 4.04 12.73
C HIS A 220 2.85 3.99 13.77
N GLU A 221 2.50 4.39 14.99
CA GLU A 221 3.39 4.18 16.12
C GLU A 221 3.52 2.68 16.40
N PRO A 222 4.76 2.17 16.51
CA PRO A 222 4.97 0.74 16.71
C PRO A 222 4.51 0.30 18.10
N LYS A 223 3.59 -0.68 18.14
CA LYS A 223 3.16 -1.38 19.35
C LYS A 223 3.61 -2.84 19.27
N LEU A 224 4.12 -3.39 20.38
CA LEU A 224 4.67 -4.75 20.40
C LEU A 224 3.66 -5.82 20.01
N GLU A 225 2.41 -5.68 20.48
CA GLU A 225 1.33 -6.60 20.19
C GLU A 225 0.98 -6.62 18.68
N ASP A 226 0.77 -5.43 18.10
CA ASP A 226 0.46 -5.28 16.68
C ASP A 226 1.59 -5.83 15.80
N MET A 227 2.85 -5.57 16.20
CA MET A 227 4.03 -6.12 15.51
C MET A 227 4.08 -7.63 15.59
N TRP A 228 3.82 -8.22 16.77
CA TRP A 228 3.81 -9.67 16.95
C TRP A 228 2.78 -10.33 16.02
N HIS A 229 1.54 -9.85 16.05
CA HIS A 229 0.47 -10.38 15.21
C HIS A 229 0.78 -10.21 13.72
N ARG A 230 1.16 -9.02 13.30
CA ARG A 230 1.47 -8.71 11.90
C ARG A 230 2.61 -9.57 11.36
N TYR A 231 3.73 -9.66 12.05
CA TYR A 231 4.89 -10.41 11.56
C TYR A 231 4.67 -11.92 11.61
N ARG A 232 3.90 -12.42 12.57
CA ARG A 232 3.48 -13.80 12.58
C ARG A 232 2.61 -14.17 11.37
N GLU A 233 1.63 -13.35 11.04
CA GLU A 233 0.82 -13.55 9.84
C GLU A 233 1.64 -13.41 8.54
N MET A 234 2.61 -12.49 8.48
CA MET A 234 3.55 -12.40 7.36
C MET A 234 4.40 -13.67 7.19
N GLY A 235 4.88 -14.25 8.30
CA GLY A 235 5.62 -15.52 8.28
C GLY A 235 4.75 -16.66 7.74
N ARG A 236 3.50 -16.73 8.20
CA ARG A 236 2.50 -17.71 7.75
C ARG A 236 2.19 -17.54 6.26
N PHE A 237 1.96 -16.31 5.81
CA PHE A 237 1.74 -15.98 4.40
C PHE A 237 2.91 -16.44 3.52
N GLN A 238 4.14 -16.18 3.91
CA GLN A 238 5.34 -16.57 3.15
C GLN A 238 5.47 -18.09 3.03
N ARG A 239 5.10 -18.85 4.06
CA ARG A 239 5.10 -20.32 3.99
C ARG A 239 3.99 -20.88 3.12
N GLN A 240 2.83 -20.24 3.10
CA GLN A 240 1.70 -20.61 2.24
C GLN A 240 1.92 -20.24 0.77
N ASN A 241 2.84 -19.30 0.50
CA ASN A 241 3.13 -18.81 -0.86
C ASN A 241 4.63 -18.97 -1.21
N PRO A 242 5.15 -20.22 -1.28
CA PRO A 242 6.58 -20.47 -1.52
C PRO A 242 7.07 -19.92 -2.86
N TRP A 243 6.19 -19.82 -3.85
CA TRP A 243 6.47 -19.27 -5.17
C TRP A 243 7.03 -17.82 -5.12
N ILE A 244 6.65 -17.02 -4.10
CA ILE A 244 7.19 -15.66 -3.93
C ILE A 244 8.70 -15.75 -3.64
N LYS A 245 9.09 -16.62 -2.72
CA LYS A 245 10.50 -16.84 -2.38
C LYS A 245 11.28 -17.44 -3.56
N GLU A 246 10.69 -18.36 -4.28
CA GLU A 246 11.30 -19.04 -5.44
C GLU A 246 11.55 -18.04 -6.58
N SER A 247 10.60 -17.13 -6.84
CA SER A 247 10.69 -16.17 -7.93
C SER A 247 11.48 -14.90 -7.59
N PHE A 248 11.41 -14.44 -6.33
CA PHE A 248 11.91 -13.12 -5.92
C PHE A 248 12.94 -13.17 -4.76
N GLY A 249 13.25 -14.37 -4.26
CA GLY A 249 14.18 -14.50 -3.14
C GLY A 249 13.56 -14.30 -1.76
N SER A 250 14.37 -14.42 -0.71
CA SER A 250 13.90 -14.36 0.68
C SER A 250 13.93 -12.95 1.27
N ALA A 251 13.04 -12.69 2.25
CA ALA A 251 12.98 -11.41 2.97
C ALA A 251 14.16 -11.14 3.92
N GLY A 252 14.97 -12.17 4.25
CA GLY A 252 16.00 -12.04 5.29
C GLY A 252 17.10 -11.00 4.99
N GLY A 253 17.52 -10.89 3.74
CA GLY A 253 18.50 -9.90 3.32
C GLY A 253 17.98 -8.46 3.46
N GLU A 254 16.74 -8.22 3.12
CA GLU A 254 16.11 -6.90 3.24
C GLU A 254 15.88 -6.50 4.71
N GLY A 255 15.50 -7.45 5.57
CA GLY A 255 15.40 -7.20 7.01
C GLY A 255 16.73 -6.75 7.62
N MET A 256 17.85 -7.34 7.19
CA MET A 256 19.19 -6.92 7.67
C MET A 256 19.60 -5.53 7.13
N LYS A 257 19.24 -5.20 5.88
CA LYS A 257 19.47 -3.84 5.34
C LYS A 257 18.66 -2.80 6.10
N LEU A 258 17.38 -3.10 6.38
CA LEU A 258 16.51 -2.24 7.18
C LEU A 258 17.09 -2.02 8.58
N LEU A 259 17.48 -3.08 9.30
CA LEU A 259 18.08 -2.98 10.63
C LEU A 259 19.31 -2.08 10.64
N ARG A 260 20.23 -2.25 9.68
CA ARG A 260 21.42 -1.40 9.56
C ARG A 260 21.06 0.07 9.33
N TYR A 261 20.07 0.32 8.47
CA TYR A 261 19.59 1.68 8.21
C TYR A 261 18.99 2.31 9.48
N GLN A 262 18.10 1.58 10.16
CA GLN A 262 17.42 2.02 11.39
C GLN A 262 18.44 2.35 12.51
N VAL A 263 19.37 1.44 12.76
CA VAL A 263 20.43 1.65 13.77
C VAL A 263 21.26 2.90 13.43
N GLY A 264 21.70 3.03 12.18
CA GLY A 264 22.46 4.20 11.73
C GLY A 264 21.69 5.51 11.86
N ARG A 265 20.40 5.49 11.56
CA ARG A 265 19.53 6.67 11.61
C ARG A 265 19.24 7.11 13.06
N ILE A 266 18.94 6.16 13.94
CA ILE A 266 18.67 6.42 15.36
C ILE A 266 19.94 6.83 16.10
N TYR A 267 21.08 6.21 15.78
CA TYR A 267 22.38 6.58 16.38
C TYR A 267 22.77 8.04 16.07
N LYS A 268 22.47 8.53 14.86
CA LYS A 268 22.72 9.94 14.48
C LYS A 268 21.96 10.94 15.37
N GLU A 269 20.81 10.56 15.90
CA GLU A 269 20.06 11.36 16.87
C GLU A 269 20.58 11.20 18.32
N LYS A 270 21.70 10.48 18.50
CA LYS A 270 22.41 10.29 19.78
C LYS A 270 21.58 9.60 20.88
N CYS A 271 20.65 8.74 20.50
CA CYS A 271 19.78 8.04 21.44
C CYS A 271 20.16 6.55 21.56
N ILE A 272 21.12 6.20 22.44
CA ILE A 272 21.49 4.78 22.70
C ILE A 272 20.30 3.99 23.25
N ALA A 273 19.51 4.56 24.16
CA ALA A 273 18.30 3.92 24.67
C ALA A 273 17.29 3.65 23.52
N GLY A 274 17.24 4.55 22.54
CA GLY A 274 16.44 4.36 21.32
C GLY A 274 16.90 3.17 20.49
N VAL A 275 18.21 2.94 20.36
CA VAL A 275 18.73 1.78 19.65
C VAL A 275 18.37 0.48 20.38
N LEU A 276 18.46 0.45 21.71
CA LEU A 276 18.06 -0.72 22.50
C LEU A 276 16.56 -1.03 22.34
N LYS A 277 15.71 -0.01 22.34
CA LYS A 277 14.28 -0.17 22.09
C LYS A 277 14.01 -0.71 20.69
N LEU A 278 14.71 -0.19 19.65
CA LEU A 278 14.61 -0.70 18.28
C LEU A 278 14.98 -2.18 18.21
N LEU A 279 16.12 -2.57 18.80
CA LEU A 279 16.58 -3.96 18.80
C LEU A 279 15.55 -4.89 19.46
N ALA A 280 14.89 -4.44 20.55
CA ALA A 280 13.79 -5.19 21.16
C ALA A 280 12.61 -5.38 20.19
N PHE A 281 12.22 -4.34 19.45
CA PHE A 281 11.20 -4.45 18.43
C PHE A 281 11.59 -5.42 17.32
N ASP A 282 12.82 -5.38 16.83
CA ASP A 282 13.26 -6.24 15.73
C ASP A 282 13.43 -7.71 16.15
N ILE A 283 13.82 -7.97 17.42
CA ILE A 283 13.80 -9.32 17.99
C ILE A 283 12.35 -9.86 17.99
N VAL A 284 11.37 -9.06 18.41
CA VAL A 284 9.95 -9.46 18.42
C VAL A 284 9.47 -9.73 17.00
N LYS A 285 9.76 -8.85 16.03
CA LYS A 285 9.42 -9.03 14.62
C LYS A 285 10.00 -10.33 14.06
N PHE A 286 11.29 -10.58 14.31
CA PHE A 286 11.98 -11.78 13.83
C PHE A 286 11.42 -13.07 14.44
N ALA A 287 11.22 -13.10 15.77
CA ALA A 287 10.65 -14.24 16.47
C ALA A 287 9.22 -14.55 15.97
N ALA A 288 8.37 -13.52 15.88
CA ALA A 288 7.02 -13.65 15.38
C ALA A 288 6.99 -14.20 13.94
N TYR A 289 7.82 -13.65 13.04
CA TYR A 289 7.92 -14.10 11.65
C TYR A 289 8.36 -15.57 11.53
N LYS A 290 9.28 -16.02 12.38
CA LYS A 290 9.73 -17.44 12.40
C LYS A 290 8.68 -18.40 12.93
N LEU A 291 7.86 -17.95 13.87
CA LEU A 291 6.78 -18.75 14.49
C LEU A 291 5.46 -18.69 13.70
N GLY A 292 5.30 -17.74 12.83
CA GLY A 292 4.18 -17.59 11.92
C GLY A 292 4.23 -18.52 10.80
#